data_65739b62afd638a92b1d34109c44c075
#
_entry.id   65739b62afd638a92b1d34109c44c075
#
_cell.length_a   1.000
_cell.length_b   1.000
_cell.length_c   1.000
_cell.angle_alpha   90.00
_cell.angle_beta   90.00
_cell.angle_gamma   90.00
#
_symmetry.space_group_name_H-M   'P 1'
#
loop_
_entity.id
_entity.type
_entity.pdbx_description
1 polymer ?
#
loop_
_entity_poly.entity_id
_entity_poly.type
_entity_poly.pdbx_seq_one_letter_code
_entity_poly.pdbx_strand_id
1 'polypeptide(L)'
;TAQKRAQNQQDVPVALDAFSGEMLQKSSIKTMRDLAGMTPSLDSFQSQSAGFSSWGIRGISTSSQNFGLESAVGSYIDNVYRARQSAISNQLVDVEAVEVLRGPQGTLYGKNTSAGAVNIRTVAPSHDRNGFFEIVGGDLGLININAATNMSLIEDKLAMRATIFSSDRGGFVTNLTEPNGPKMNDRDRFGGRLQFLFTPSENTSMRLIMDYAEIDEICCAALTKKNNFLSITGTPGTDFLL
;
A
#
# COMPACT_ATOMS: atom_id res chain seq x y z
N THR A 1 10.59 14.49 -4.50
CA THR A 1 9.71 15.39 -3.71
C THR A 1 9.80 15.14 -2.21
N ALA A 2 10.78 14.37 -1.75
CA ALA A 2 10.96 14.03 -0.33
C ALA A 2 10.97 15.27 0.60
N GLN A 3 11.36 16.43 0.10
CA GLN A 3 11.29 17.71 0.81
C GLN A 3 10.13 18.60 0.37
N LYS A 4 9.05 18.02 -0.19
CA LYS A 4 7.88 18.72 -0.77
C LYS A 4 8.22 19.66 -1.93
N ARG A 5 9.35 19.45 -2.58
CA ARG A 5 9.81 20.14 -3.80
C ARG A 5 10.58 19.16 -4.68
N ALA A 6 10.53 19.36 -6.00
CA ALA A 6 11.26 18.53 -6.96
C ALA A 6 12.77 18.76 -6.78
N GLN A 7 13.49 17.71 -6.44
CA GLN A 7 14.95 17.71 -6.28
C GLN A 7 15.51 16.38 -6.77
N ASN A 8 16.77 16.38 -7.21
CA ASN A 8 17.46 15.12 -7.47
C ASN A 8 17.64 14.37 -6.14
N GLN A 9 17.48 13.06 -6.16
CA GLN A 9 17.62 12.21 -4.98
C GLN A 9 18.99 12.38 -4.29
N GLN A 10 20.04 12.57 -5.06
CA GLN A 10 21.40 12.75 -4.55
C GLN A 10 21.62 14.11 -3.83
N ASP A 11 20.78 15.10 -4.12
CA ASP A 11 20.87 16.44 -3.53
C ASP A 11 20.02 16.56 -2.25
N VAL A 12 19.28 15.51 -1.91
CA VAL A 12 18.41 15.49 -0.71
C VAL A 12 19.23 15.07 0.51
N PRO A 13 19.38 15.92 1.54
CA PRO A 13 20.16 15.61 2.73
C PRO A 13 19.43 14.68 3.72
N VAL A 14 18.69 13.70 3.21
CA VAL A 14 17.93 12.70 3.97
C VAL A 14 18.18 11.34 3.35
N ALA A 15 18.33 10.30 4.19
CA ALA A 15 18.42 8.93 3.71
C ALA A 15 17.08 8.53 3.07
N LEU A 16 17.05 8.42 1.75
CA LEU A 16 15.85 8.24 0.95
C LEU A 16 16.05 7.11 -0.06
N ASP A 17 15.06 6.22 -0.15
CA ASP A 17 14.89 5.32 -1.28
C ASP A 17 13.68 5.81 -2.10
N ALA A 18 13.88 6.01 -3.39
CA ALA A 18 12.83 6.45 -4.31
C ALA A 18 12.66 5.42 -5.44
N PHE A 19 11.44 5.01 -5.67
CA PHE A 19 11.05 4.03 -6.68
C PHE A 19 10.09 4.70 -7.65
N SER A 20 10.46 4.81 -8.92
CA SER A 20 9.54 5.30 -9.95
C SER A 20 8.48 4.25 -10.28
N GLY A 21 7.32 4.68 -10.80
CA GLY A 21 6.26 3.77 -11.25
C GLY A 21 6.77 2.75 -12.28
N GLU A 22 7.66 3.17 -13.19
CA GLU A 22 8.29 2.28 -14.17
C GLU A 22 9.17 1.21 -13.49
N MET A 23 9.95 1.60 -12.48
CA MET A 23 10.77 0.66 -11.71
C MET A 23 9.90 -0.34 -10.95
N LEU A 24 8.81 0.12 -10.32
CA LEU A 24 7.86 -0.75 -9.61
C LEU A 24 7.25 -1.78 -10.57
N GLN A 25 6.84 -1.36 -11.76
CA GLN A 25 6.30 -2.24 -12.79
C GLN A 25 7.32 -3.27 -13.25
N LYS A 26 8.54 -2.85 -13.64
CA LYS A 26 9.61 -3.73 -14.10
C LYS A 26 10.03 -4.76 -13.04
N SER A 27 9.98 -4.39 -11.77
CA SER A 27 10.33 -5.26 -10.64
C SER A 27 9.14 -6.06 -10.13
N SER A 28 7.97 -5.99 -10.77
CA SER A 28 6.72 -6.64 -10.34
C SER A 28 6.31 -6.32 -8.89
N ILE A 29 6.65 -5.14 -8.43
CA ILE A 29 6.26 -4.63 -7.10
C ILE A 29 4.84 -4.08 -7.20
N LYS A 30 3.89 -4.82 -6.66
CA LYS A 30 2.45 -4.52 -6.73
C LYS A 30 1.90 -3.99 -5.41
N THR A 31 2.57 -4.23 -4.30
CA THR A 31 2.11 -3.86 -2.96
C THR A 31 3.25 -3.27 -2.12
N MET A 32 2.93 -2.62 -1.02
CA MET A 32 3.92 -2.16 -0.04
C MET A 32 4.72 -3.32 0.57
N ARG A 33 4.14 -4.53 0.63
CA ARG A 33 4.84 -5.72 1.11
C ARG A 33 5.96 -6.15 0.15
N ASP A 34 5.68 -6.10 -1.16
CA ASP A 34 6.68 -6.39 -2.18
C ASP A 34 7.82 -5.36 -2.12
N LEU A 35 7.47 -4.08 -1.91
CA LEU A 35 8.43 -3.00 -1.75
C LEU A 35 9.35 -3.20 -0.53
N ALA A 36 8.81 -3.71 0.59
CA ALA A 36 9.61 -4.03 1.77
C ALA A 36 10.67 -5.11 1.48
N GLY A 37 10.35 -6.06 0.61
CA GLY A 37 11.33 -7.06 0.14
C GLY A 37 12.51 -6.46 -0.65
N MET A 38 12.34 -5.28 -1.25
CA MET A 38 13.36 -4.58 -2.04
C MET A 38 14.06 -3.45 -1.27
N THR A 39 13.56 -3.10 -0.10
CA THR A 39 14.06 -1.97 0.70
C THR A 39 14.63 -2.47 2.03
N PRO A 40 15.96 -2.61 2.18
CA PRO A 40 16.58 -3.29 3.32
C PRO A 40 16.24 -2.73 4.69
N SER A 41 15.76 -1.49 4.77
CA SER A 41 15.41 -0.82 6.02
C SER A 41 13.90 -0.76 6.28
N LEU A 42 13.08 -1.25 5.38
CA LEU A 42 11.62 -1.24 5.48
C LEU A 42 11.12 -2.63 5.85
N ASP A 43 10.53 -2.74 7.02
CA ASP A 43 9.89 -3.97 7.48
C ASP A 43 8.39 -3.89 7.21
N SER A 44 7.80 -5.02 6.81
CA SER A 44 6.37 -5.17 6.59
C SER A 44 5.84 -6.28 7.46
N PHE A 45 4.86 -5.99 8.25
CA PHE A 45 4.17 -6.96 9.09
C PHE A 45 2.66 -6.90 8.83
N GLN A 46 2.05 -8.04 8.64
CA GLN A 46 0.61 -8.20 8.53
C GLN A 46 0.18 -9.38 9.40
N SER A 47 -0.80 -9.15 10.29
CA SER A 47 -1.37 -10.19 11.14
C SER A 47 -2.87 -10.27 10.94
N GLN A 48 -3.50 -11.33 11.33
CA GLN A 48 -4.94 -11.60 11.45
C GLN A 48 -5.88 -11.08 10.33
N SER A 49 -5.64 -9.92 9.75
CA SER A 49 -6.38 -9.38 8.60
C SER A 49 -5.56 -8.35 7.82
N ALA A 50 -6.01 -8.00 6.62
CA ALA A 50 -5.40 -6.95 5.82
C ALA A 50 -5.40 -5.58 6.53
N GLY A 51 -6.40 -5.32 7.37
CA GLY A 51 -6.51 -4.13 8.21
C GLY A 51 -5.47 -4.02 9.32
N PHE A 52 -4.78 -5.12 9.67
CA PHE A 52 -3.71 -5.16 10.66
C PHE A 52 -2.31 -5.17 10.01
N SER A 53 -2.10 -4.31 9.03
CA SER A 53 -0.79 -4.10 8.42
C SER A 53 -0.03 -2.99 9.11
N SER A 54 1.27 -3.19 9.34
CA SER A 54 2.19 -2.19 9.88
C SER A 54 3.51 -2.19 9.12
N TRP A 55 4.15 -1.03 9.13
CA TRP A 55 5.44 -0.78 8.49
C TRP A 55 6.42 -0.32 9.55
N GLY A 56 7.63 -0.84 9.49
CA GLY A 56 8.74 -0.43 10.32
C GLY A 56 9.89 0.12 9.47
N ILE A 57 10.66 1.04 10.01
CA ILE A 57 11.89 1.53 9.39
C ILE A 57 13.02 1.38 10.40
N ARG A 58 14.10 0.69 10.01
CA ARG A 58 15.28 0.41 10.87
C ARG A 58 14.90 -0.29 12.18
N GLY A 59 13.95 -1.22 12.12
CA GLY A 59 13.45 -1.97 13.28
C GLY A 59 12.51 -1.20 14.22
N ILE A 60 12.18 0.06 13.88
CA ILE A 60 11.21 0.85 14.67
C ILE A 60 9.86 0.77 13.99
N SER A 61 8.90 0.12 14.64
CA SER A 61 7.53 -0.04 14.17
C SER A 61 6.54 0.17 15.31
N THR A 62 5.26 0.33 14.95
CA THR A 62 4.16 0.37 15.91
C THR A 62 3.28 -0.85 15.65
N SER A 63 2.83 -1.50 16.71
CA SER A 63 1.94 -2.66 16.59
C SER A 63 0.63 -2.28 15.90
N SER A 64 0.32 -2.95 14.80
CA SER A 64 -0.94 -2.77 14.06
C SER A 64 -2.17 -3.20 14.85
N GLN A 65 -2.00 -4.02 15.90
CA GLN A 65 -3.07 -4.54 16.74
C GLN A 65 -3.50 -3.58 17.84
N ASN A 66 -2.74 -2.52 18.08
CA ASN A 66 -3.09 -1.51 19.08
C ASN A 66 -3.61 -0.25 18.39
N PHE A 67 -4.93 -0.13 18.28
CA PHE A 67 -5.59 1.01 17.64
C PHE A 67 -5.44 2.34 18.41
N GLY A 68 -5.03 2.29 19.69
CA GLY A 68 -4.76 3.46 20.49
C GLY A 68 -3.39 4.09 20.26
N LEU A 69 -2.49 3.39 19.55
CA LEU A 69 -1.17 3.89 19.26
C LEU A 69 -1.09 4.49 17.86
N GLU A 70 -0.49 5.64 17.74
CA GLU A 70 -0.15 6.25 16.47
C GLU A 70 1.13 5.62 15.89
N SER A 71 1.24 5.61 14.56
CA SER A 71 2.38 5.00 13.88
C SER A 71 3.69 5.76 14.10
N ALA A 72 4.80 5.04 14.23
CA ALA A 72 6.14 5.61 14.18
C ALA A 72 6.59 5.93 12.75
N VAL A 73 5.97 5.30 11.74
CA VAL A 73 6.21 5.55 10.31
C VAL A 73 4.98 6.21 9.71
N GLY A 74 5.11 7.46 9.30
CA GLY A 74 4.03 8.20 8.65
C GLY A 74 3.71 7.66 7.27
N SER A 75 2.43 7.48 6.97
CA SER A 75 1.93 7.01 5.68
C SER A 75 1.21 8.14 4.95
N TYR A 76 1.61 8.41 3.72
CA TYR A 76 1.08 9.52 2.91
C TYR A 76 0.71 9.03 1.52
N ILE A 77 -0.40 9.51 1.00
CA ILE A 77 -0.76 9.41 -0.43
C ILE A 77 -0.97 10.84 -0.93
N ASP A 78 -0.23 11.24 -1.95
CA ASP A 78 -0.24 12.60 -2.51
C ASP A 78 -0.09 13.70 -1.43
N ASN A 79 0.82 13.47 -0.47
CA ASN A 79 1.08 14.32 0.70
C ASN A 79 -0.06 14.39 1.73
N VAL A 80 -1.14 13.62 1.57
CA VAL A 80 -2.22 13.51 2.56
C VAL A 80 -1.90 12.40 3.55
N TYR A 81 -1.81 12.73 4.83
CA TYR A 81 -1.56 11.77 5.90
C TYR A 81 -2.70 10.75 6.00
N ARG A 82 -2.33 9.47 6.07
CA ARG A 82 -3.24 8.36 6.33
C ARG A 82 -3.03 7.87 7.76
N ALA A 83 -4.04 8.06 8.59
CA ALA A 83 -3.96 7.74 10.03
C ALA A 83 -3.72 6.26 10.32
N ARG A 84 -4.13 5.37 9.42
CA ARG A 84 -3.88 3.94 9.50
C ARG A 84 -2.88 3.51 8.44
N GLN A 85 -1.87 2.76 8.85
CA GLN A 85 -0.88 2.21 7.92
C GLN A 85 -1.50 1.24 6.93
N SER A 86 -2.56 0.52 7.33
CA SER A 86 -3.32 -0.36 6.42
C SER A 86 -3.95 0.38 5.23
N ALA A 87 -4.17 1.69 5.32
CA ALA A 87 -4.71 2.46 4.20
C ALA A 87 -3.79 2.49 2.96
N ILE A 88 -2.50 2.17 3.12
CA ILE A 88 -1.55 2.03 2.00
C ILE A 88 -1.21 0.58 1.67
N SER A 89 -1.91 -0.41 2.27
CA SER A 89 -1.69 -1.85 1.98
C SER A 89 -2.36 -2.34 0.70
N ASN A 90 -3.14 -1.51 0.04
CA ASN A 90 -3.73 -1.80 -1.26
C ASN A 90 -2.68 -1.91 -2.37
N GLN A 91 -3.13 -2.25 -3.57
CA GLN A 91 -2.26 -2.30 -4.73
C GLN A 91 -1.71 -0.91 -5.09
N LEU A 92 -0.42 -0.89 -5.47
CA LEU A 92 0.26 0.28 -6.00
C LEU A 92 -0.09 0.45 -7.49
N VAL A 93 -1.31 0.89 -7.78
CA VAL A 93 -1.80 1.08 -9.14
C VAL A 93 -1.74 2.55 -9.51
N ASP A 94 -1.26 2.81 -10.73
CA ASP A 94 -1.18 4.16 -11.29
C ASP A 94 -0.38 5.11 -10.39
N VAL A 95 0.78 4.62 -9.95
CA VAL A 95 1.70 5.31 -9.06
C VAL A 95 2.84 5.93 -9.87
N GLU A 96 3.10 7.19 -9.65
CA GLU A 96 4.23 7.92 -10.23
C GLU A 96 5.54 7.57 -9.51
N ALA A 97 5.48 7.54 -8.17
CA ALA A 97 6.64 7.21 -7.36
C ALA A 97 6.24 6.77 -5.94
N VAL A 98 7.07 5.96 -5.31
CA VAL A 98 7.05 5.69 -3.87
C VAL A 98 8.37 6.14 -3.27
N GLU A 99 8.31 6.93 -2.22
CA GLU A 99 9.46 7.47 -1.50
C GLU A 99 9.46 6.93 -0.07
N VAL A 100 10.57 6.32 0.35
CA VAL A 100 10.77 5.82 1.72
C VAL A 100 11.84 6.68 2.38
N LEU A 101 11.42 7.56 3.27
CA LEU A 101 12.31 8.45 4.03
C LEU A 101 12.67 7.80 5.36
N ARG A 102 13.95 7.64 5.60
CA ARG A 102 14.50 7.00 6.79
C ARG A 102 14.95 7.99 7.83
N GLY A 103 14.56 7.76 9.07
CA GLY A 103 14.86 8.64 10.20
C GLY A 103 13.76 9.70 10.44
N PRO A 104 13.86 10.49 11.53
CA PRO A 104 12.84 11.44 11.93
C PRO A 104 12.49 12.44 10.85
N GLN A 105 11.20 12.58 10.52
CA GLN A 105 10.68 13.47 9.48
C GLN A 105 9.69 14.51 10.02
N GLY A 106 9.67 14.72 11.34
CA GLY A 106 8.67 15.57 12.01
C GLY A 106 8.60 17.01 11.52
N THR A 107 9.71 17.59 11.08
CA THR A 107 9.76 18.98 10.59
C THR A 107 8.93 19.21 9.33
N LEU A 108 8.94 18.25 8.40
CA LEU A 108 8.25 18.39 7.10
C LEU A 108 6.91 17.64 7.03
N TYR A 109 6.85 16.50 7.71
CA TYR A 109 5.72 15.59 7.65
C TYR A 109 4.84 15.64 8.90
N GLY A 110 5.28 16.31 9.96
CA GLY A 110 4.53 16.45 11.20
C GLY A 110 4.65 15.24 12.12
N LYS A 111 3.67 15.05 12.99
CA LYS A 111 3.64 13.95 13.95
C LYS A 111 3.64 12.57 13.28
N ASN A 112 3.94 11.54 14.06
CA ASN A 112 3.89 10.14 13.65
C ASN A 112 4.91 9.75 12.56
N THR A 113 6.06 10.42 12.58
CA THR A 113 7.15 10.20 11.63
C THR A 113 8.49 10.10 12.34
N SER A 114 8.51 9.54 13.55
CA SER A 114 9.74 9.42 14.37
C SER A 114 10.74 8.42 13.79
N ALA A 115 10.28 7.35 13.13
CA ALA A 115 11.12 6.37 12.46
C ALA A 115 11.34 6.71 10.97
N GLY A 116 10.39 7.42 10.37
CA GLY A 116 10.43 7.78 8.95
C GLY A 116 9.06 8.04 8.37
N ALA A 117 9.01 8.12 7.05
CA ALA A 117 7.77 8.30 6.31
C ALA A 117 7.78 7.52 4.99
N VAL A 118 6.62 7.05 4.57
CA VAL A 118 6.37 6.52 3.23
C VAL A 118 5.41 7.45 2.53
N ASN A 119 5.81 7.98 1.39
CA ASN A 119 4.99 8.85 0.56
C ASN A 119 4.76 8.21 -0.81
N ILE A 120 3.50 7.91 -1.13
CA ILE A 120 3.07 7.38 -2.41
C ILE A 120 2.54 8.55 -3.22
N ARG A 121 3.13 8.79 -4.37
CA ARG A 121 2.62 9.76 -5.34
C ARG A 121 1.89 9.04 -6.45
N THR A 122 0.68 9.45 -6.72
CA THR A 122 -0.10 8.93 -7.82
C THR A 122 0.12 9.76 -9.08
N VAL A 123 -0.07 9.13 -10.26
CA VAL A 123 0.04 9.84 -11.52
C VAL A 123 -1.01 10.95 -11.56
N ALA A 124 -0.57 12.18 -11.76
CA ALA A 124 -1.46 13.33 -11.84
C ALA A 124 -2.22 13.37 -13.17
N PRO A 125 -3.42 13.99 -13.22
CA PRO A 125 -4.04 14.34 -14.49
C PRO A 125 -3.15 15.26 -15.33
N SER A 126 -3.21 15.11 -16.65
CA SER A 126 -2.55 15.99 -17.62
C SER A 126 -3.51 16.33 -18.76
N HIS A 127 -3.16 17.28 -19.59
CA HIS A 127 -3.98 17.61 -20.78
C HIS A 127 -3.77 16.62 -21.95
N ASP A 128 -2.76 15.74 -21.85
CA ASP A 128 -2.52 14.70 -22.85
C ASP A 128 -3.48 13.54 -22.68
N ARG A 129 -3.93 12.96 -23.79
CA ARG A 129 -4.72 11.72 -23.77
C ARG A 129 -3.77 10.54 -23.64
N ASN A 130 -3.86 9.85 -22.54
CA ASN A 130 -3.12 8.62 -22.29
C ASN A 130 -3.88 7.70 -21.35
N GLY A 131 -3.41 6.47 -21.21
CA GLY A 131 -4.00 5.50 -20.32
C GLY A 131 -3.32 4.16 -20.49
N PHE A 132 -3.73 3.21 -19.67
CA PHE A 132 -3.31 1.82 -19.78
C PHE A 132 -4.44 0.89 -19.35
N PHE A 133 -4.35 -0.34 -19.82
CA PHE A 133 -5.15 -1.46 -19.35
C PHE A 133 -4.23 -2.66 -19.18
N GLU A 134 -4.28 -3.27 -17.99
CA GLU A 134 -3.48 -4.45 -17.63
C GLU A 134 -4.43 -5.52 -17.09
N ILE A 135 -4.26 -6.75 -17.56
CA ILE A 135 -4.87 -7.93 -16.97
C ILE A 135 -3.76 -8.95 -16.67
N VAL A 136 -3.76 -9.50 -15.49
CA VAL A 136 -2.79 -10.50 -15.04
C VAL A 136 -3.53 -11.70 -14.49
N GLY A 137 -3.28 -12.87 -15.07
CA GLY A 137 -3.74 -14.15 -14.56
C GLY A 137 -2.62 -14.89 -13.82
N GLY A 138 -2.96 -15.74 -12.87
CA GLY A 138 -1.98 -16.54 -12.12
C GLY A 138 -2.58 -17.74 -11.41
N ASP A 139 -1.80 -18.35 -10.56
CA ASP A 139 -2.21 -19.50 -9.77
C ASP A 139 -3.36 -19.19 -8.82
N LEU A 140 -4.07 -20.22 -8.39
CA LEU A 140 -5.23 -20.13 -7.50
C LEU A 140 -6.38 -19.29 -8.10
N GLY A 141 -6.46 -19.19 -9.42
CA GLY A 141 -7.46 -18.38 -10.10
C GLY A 141 -7.21 -16.87 -9.98
N LEU A 142 -5.96 -16.45 -9.72
CA LEU A 142 -5.63 -15.02 -9.66
C LEU A 142 -6.04 -14.30 -10.93
N ILE A 143 -6.82 -13.24 -10.76
CA ILE A 143 -7.15 -12.26 -11.79
C ILE A 143 -6.93 -10.88 -11.21
N ASN A 144 -5.98 -10.13 -11.78
CA ASN A 144 -5.81 -8.71 -11.49
C ASN A 144 -6.19 -7.90 -12.73
N ILE A 145 -6.98 -6.87 -12.54
CA ILE A 145 -7.36 -5.91 -13.57
C ILE A 145 -6.97 -4.52 -13.09
N ASN A 146 -6.16 -3.83 -13.85
CA ASN A 146 -5.77 -2.45 -13.59
C ASN A 146 -6.01 -1.61 -14.84
N ALA A 147 -6.64 -0.47 -14.70
CA ALA A 147 -6.84 0.44 -15.81
C ALA A 147 -6.77 1.90 -15.35
N ALA A 148 -6.24 2.75 -16.20
CA ALA A 148 -6.33 4.18 -16.04
C ALA A 148 -6.56 4.86 -17.39
N THR A 149 -7.30 5.96 -17.35
CA THR A 149 -7.49 6.85 -18.49
C THR A 149 -7.30 8.30 -18.07
N ASN A 150 -6.69 9.06 -18.93
CA ASN A 150 -6.46 10.49 -18.74
C ASN A 150 -7.01 11.26 -19.94
N MET A 151 -7.71 12.34 -19.67
CA MET A 151 -8.28 13.19 -20.74
C MET A 151 -8.38 14.65 -20.31
N SER A 152 -8.23 15.53 -21.28
CA SER A 152 -8.58 16.94 -21.12
C SER A 152 -10.08 17.11 -21.30
N LEU A 153 -10.76 17.64 -20.31
CA LEU A 153 -12.18 17.97 -20.36
C LEU A 153 -12.42 19.38 -20.93
N ILE A 154 -11.53 20.31 -20.56
CA ILE A 154 -11.45 21.67 -21.11
C ILE A 154 -9.99 21.90 -21.44
N GLU A 155 -9.70 22.20 -22.68
CA GLU A 155 -8.33 22.41 -23.18
C GLU A 155 -7.59 23.40 -22.30
N ASP A 156 -6.37 23.01 -21.88
CA ASP A 156 -5.44 23.74 -21.01
C ASP A 156 -5.99 24.19 -19.63
N LYS A 157 -7.26 23.86 -19.29
CA LYS A 157 -7.90 24.32 -18.06
C LYS A 157 -8.36 23.22 -17.13
N LEU A 158 -8.91 22.15 -17.66
CA LEU A 158 -9.45 21.06 -16.83
C LEU A 158 -9.08 19.71 -17.42
N ALA A 159 -8.28 18.97 -16.69
CA ALA A 159 -7.95 17.59 -17.00
C ALA A 159 -8.53 16.64 -15.95
N MET A 160 -8.81 15.40 -16.36
CA MET A 160 -9.31 14.33 -15.51
C MET A 160 -8.47 13.08 -15.70
N ARG A 161 -8.22 12.36 -14.59
CA ARG A 161 -7.67 11.02 -14.62
C ARG A 161 -8.54 10.09 -13.78
N ALA A 162 -8.94 8.98 -14.35
CA ALA A 162 -9.68 7.91 -13.68
C ALA A 162 -8.84 6.65 -13.66
N THR A 163 -8.76 5.99 -12.50
CA THR A 163 -8.02 4.75 -12.27
C THR A 163 -8.94 3.77 -11.58
N ILE A 164 -8.94 2.51 -12.02
CA ILE A 164 -9.64 1.41 -11.35
C ILE A 164 -8.68 0.23 -11.18
N PHE A 165 -8.91 -0.56 -10.13
CA PHE A 165 -8.23 -1.82 -9.93
C PHE A 165 -9.16 -2.86 -9.31
N SER A 166 -8.91 -4.12 -9.65
CA SER A 166 -9.52 -5.28 -9.00
C SER A 166 -8.47 -6.38 -8.87
N SER A 167 -8.49 -7.10 -7.79
CA SER A 167 -7.60 -8.23 -7.55
C SER A 167 -8.37 -9.33 -6.83
N ASP A 168 -8.63 -10.41 -7.51
CA ASP A 168 -9.26 -11.61 -6.99
C ASP A 168 -8.31 -12.81 -7.07
N ARG A 169 -8.28 -13.63 -6.01
CA ARG A 169 -7.51 -14.87 -5.96
C ARG A 169 -8.06 -15.78 -4.87
N GLY A 170 -8.27 -17.06 -5.19
CA GLY A 170 -8.68 -18.07 -4.22
C GLY A 170 -7.68 -18.27 -3.07
N GLY A 171 -8.19 -18.66 -1.92
CA GLY A 171 -7.39 -19.01 -0.75
C GLY A 171 -6.64 -20.34 -0.92
N PHE A 172 -5.59 -20.54 -0.14
CA PHE A 172 -4.75 -21.75 -0.20
C PHE A 172 -4.64 -22.49 1.14
N VAL A 173 -5.16 -21.93 2.23
CA VAL A 173 -5.17 -22.59 3.54
C VAL A 173 -6.56 -23.14 3.82
N THR A 174 -6.66 -24.43 4.08
CA THR A 174 -7.93 -25.10 4.42
C THR A 174 -8.15 -25.09 5.93
N ASN A 175 -9.33 -24.66 6.36
CA ASN A 175 -9.75 -24.81 7.75
C ASN A 175 -10.17 -26.26 8.01
N LEU A 176 -9.43 -26.96 8.87
CA LEU A 176 -9.72 -28.36 9.16
C LEU A 176 -10.99 -28.59 9.97
N THR A 177 -11.47 -27.57 10.67
CA THR A 177 -12.76 -27.63 11.39
C THR A 177 -13.94 -27.40 10.46
N GLU A 178 -13.71 -26.80 9.30
CA GLU A 178 -14.70 -26.53 8.27
C GLU A 178 -14.11 -26.80 6.87
N PRO A 179 -13.83 -28.07 6.52
CA PRO A 179 -13.06 -28.41 5.31
C PRO A 179 -13.73 -28.00 3.99
N ASN A 180 -15.06 -27.85 4.01
CA ASN A 180 -15.87 -27.44 2.85
C ASN A 180 -16.16 -25.92 2.84
N GLY A 181 -15.65 -25.19 3.83
CA GLY A 181 -15.77 -23.75 3.90
C GLY A 181 -14.80 -23.03 2.96
N PRO A 182 -14.87 -21.70 2.90
CA PRO A 182 -13.95 -20.92 2.09
C PRO A 182 -12.50 -21.12 2.57
N LYS A 183 -11.59 -21.22 1.62
CA LYS A 183 -10.16 -21.30 1.93
C LYS A 183 -9.65 -19.94 2.39
N MET A 184 -8.83 -19.95 3.43
CA MET A 184 -8.20 -18.74 3.98
C MET A 184 -6.99 -18.29 3.15
N ASN A 185 -6.53 -17.05 3.39
CA ASN A 185 -5.49 -16.37 2.63
C ASN A 185 -5.87 -16.18 1.15
N ASP A 186 -7.13 -15.89 0.90
CA ASP A 186 -7.64 -15.40 -0.37
C ASP A 186 -7.21 -13.93 -0.62
N ARG A 187 -7.66 -13.40 -1.71
CA ARG A 187 -7.55 -11.98 -2.04
C ARG A 187 -8.81 -11.54 -2.75
N ASP A 188 -9.46 -10.53 -2.20
CA ASP A 188 -10.57 -9.83 -2.82
C ASP A 188 -10.42 -8.34 -2.54
N ARG A 189 -10.01 -7.60 -3.55
CA ARG A 189 -9.75 -6.15 -3.48
C ARG A 189 -10.32 -5.46 -4.70
N PHE A 190 -10.99 -4.38 -4.44
CA PHE A 190 -11.50 -3.49 -5.47
C PHE A 190 -11.27 -2.05 -5.07
N GLY A 191 -11.04 -1.19 -6.06
CA GLY A 191 -10.96 0.24 -5.79
C GLY A 191 -10.81 1.08 -7.03
N GLY A 192 -10.85 2.38 -6.81
CA GLY A 192 -10.69 3.36 -7.86
C GLY A 192 -10.30 4.73 -7.34
N ARG A 193 -9.78 5.54 -8.24
CA ARG A 193 -9.41 6.93 -7.99
C ARG A 193 -9.89 7.79 -9.12
N LEU A 194 -10.50 8.91 -8.79
CA LEU A 194 -10.89 9.94 -9.72
C LEU A 194 -10.21 11.25 -9.34
N GLN A 195 -9.55 11.86 -10.30
CA GLN A 195 -8.77 13.06 -10.08
C GLN A 195 -9.14 14.12 -11.12
N PHE A 196 -9.16 15.37 -10.67
CA PHE A 196 -9.34 16.54 -11.51
C PHE A 196 -8.19 17.51 -11.27
N LEU A 197 -7.61 18.02 -12.34
CA LEU A 197 -6.63 19.09 -12.31
C LEU A 197 -7.25 20.30 -12.99
N PHE A 198 -7.46 21.38 -12.24
CA PHE A 198 -7.97 22.64 -12.72
C PHE A 198 -6.87 23.70 -12.71
N THR A 199 -6.55 24.23 -13.88
CA THR A 199 -5.49 25.23 -14.12
C THR A 199 -6.10 26.49 -14.76
N PRO A 200 -6.82 27.33 -13.97
CA PRO A 200 -7.48 28.53 -14.51
C PRO A 200 -6.51 29.56 -15.06
N SER A 201 -5.27 29.57 -14.60
CA SER A 201 -4.19 30.47 -15.06
C SER A 201 -2.84 29.78 -14.87
N GLU A 202 -1.79 30.35 -15.49
CA GLU A 202 -0.42 29.83 -15.38
C GLU A 202 0.13 29.75 -13.93
N ASN A 203 -0.40 30.60 -13.04
CA ASN A 203 0.08 30.70 -11.66
C ASN A 203 -0.84 29.98 -10.65
N THR A 204 -1.91 29.34 -11.12
CA THR A 204 -2.89 28.70 -10.23
C THR A 204 -3.20 27.29 -10.71
N SER A 205 -2.99 26.33 -9.84
CA SER A 205 -3.42 24.95 -10.09
C SER A 205 -4.13 24.40 -8.85
N MET A 206 -5.20 23.65 -9.07
CA MET A 206 -5.96 22.94 -8.03
C MET A 206 -6.11 21.50 -8.45
N ARG A 207 -5.79 20.57 -7.55
CA ARG A 207 -5.99 19.14 -7.76
C ARG A 207 -6.98 18.59 -6.75
N LEU A 208 -8.07 18.01 -7.23
CA LEU A 208 -9.05 17.29 -6.43
C LEU A 208 -8.81 15.80 -6.64
N ILE A 209 -8.75 15.04 -5.54
CA ILE A 209 -8.54 13.59 -5.54
C ILE A 209 -9.66 12.96 -4.73
N MET A 210 -10.34 11.98 -5.32
CA MET A 210 -11.33 11.14 -4.68
C MET A 210 -10.86 9.69 -4.84
N ASP A 211 -10.73 8.94 -3.76
CA ASP A 211 -10.33 7.54 -3.77
C ASP A 211 -11.29 6.68 -2.95
N TYR A 212 -11.55 5.49 -3.45
CA TYR A 212 -12.30 4.44 -2.78
C TYR A 212 -11.54 3.14 -2.89
N ALA A 213 -11.52 2.35 -1.82
CA ALA A 213 -10.97 1.00 -1.84
C ALA A 213 -11.67 0.12 -0.82
N GLU A 214 -11.91 -1.12 -1.21
CA GLU A 214 -12.50 -2.17 -0.40
C GLU A 214 -11.59 -3.39 -0.39
N ILE A 215 -11.51 -4.06 0.76
CA ILE A 215 -10.79 -5.32 0.96
C ILE A 215 -11.73 -6.24 1.74
N ASP A 216 -12.11 -7.36 1.12
CA ASP A 216 -12.91 -8.42 1.74
C ASP A 216 -12.14 -9.76 1.65
N GLU A 217 -11.24 -9.98 2.59
CA GLU A 217 -10.31 -11.11 2.59
C GLU A 217 -10.43 -11.94 3.87
N ILE A 218 -10.47 -13.27 3.72
CA ILE A 218 -10.27 -14.21 4.84
C ILE A 218 -8.75 -14.44 4.99
N CYS A 219 -8.09 -13.43 5.55
CA CYS A 219 -6.66 -13.35 5.56
C CYS A 219 -6.04 -13.99 6.80
N CYS A 220 -4.79 -14.35 6.62
CA CYS A 220 -3.80 -14.39 7.68
C CYS A 220 -3.98 -15.53 8.67
N ALA A 221 -4.21 -16.74 8.18
CA ALA A 221 -4.16 -17.94 9.01
C ALA A 221 -2.79 -18.02 9.72
N ALA A 222 -2.83 -18.00 11.04
CA ALA A 222 -1.66 -18.20 11.88
C ALA A 222 -1.59 -19.67 12.30
N LEU A 223 -0.51 -20.34 11.91
CA LEU A 223 -0.26 -21.73 12.32
C LEU A 223 0.64 -21.73 13.55
N THR A 224 0.22 -22.42 14.61
CA THR A 224 1.08 -22.63 15.77
C THR A 224 2.17 -23.62 15.44
N LYS A 225 3.39 -23.17 15.30
CA LYS A 225 4.56 -24.01 15.02
C LYS A 225 4.94 -24.86 16.26
N LYS A 226 4.81 -24.29 17.45
CA LYS A 226 5.09 -24.96 18.72
C LYS A 226 4.21 -24.37 19.80
N ASN A 227 3.51 -25.22 20.52
CA ASN A 227 2.69 -24.82 21.65
C ASN A 227 3.42 -25.19 22.95
N ASN A 228 3.93 -24.19 23.68
CA ASN A 228 4.57 -24.39 24.98
C ASN A 228 3.61 -24.23 26.16
N PHE A 229 2.32 -23.97 25.88
CA PHE A 229 1.32 -23.87 26.93
C PHE A 229 0.84 -25.27 27.31
N LEU A 230 0.84 -25.57 28.61
CA LEU A 230 0.12 -26.71 29.15
C LEU A 230 -1.38 -26.41 29.02
N SER A 231 -2.15 -27.40 28.61
CA SER A 231 -3.60 -27.29 28.71
C SER A 231 -4.02 -27.20 30.19
N ILE A 232 -5.24 -26.74 30.46
CA ILE A 232 -5.79 -26.69 31.82
C ILE A 232 -5.77 -28.10 32.48
N THR A 233 -5.72 -29.15 31.68
CA THR A 233 -5.59 -30.54 32.11
C THR A 233 -4.14 -30.99 32.35
N GLY A 234 -3.14 -30.11 32.16
CA GLY A 234 -1.73 -30.44 32.35
C GLY A 234 -1.09 -31.26 31.22
N THR A 235 -1.81 -31.52 30.15
CA THR A 235 -1.25 -32.20 28.96
C THR A 235 -0.55 -31.16 28.05
N PRO A 236 0.63 -31.51 27.48
CA PRO A 236 1.24 -30.65 26.46
C PRO A 236 0.26 -30.40 25.33
N GLY A 237 0.14 -29.15 24.88
CA GLY A 237 -0.64 -28.84 23.70
C GLY A 237 -0.11 -29.59 22.48
N THR A 238 -0.98 -30.07 21.63
CA THR A 238 -0.60 -30.75 20.39
C THR A 238 0.12 -29.78 19.48
N ASP A 239 1.37 -30.12 19.10
CA ASP A 239 2.05 -29.44 18.01
C ASP A 239 1.35 -29.84 16.70
N PHE A 240 0.84 -28.89 15.97
CA PHE A 240 0.37 -29.15 14.60
C PHE A 240 1.59 -29.30 13.71
N LEU A 241 1.89 -30.52 13.32
CA LEU A 241 2.82 -30.83 12.25
C LEU A 241 2.12 -30.49 10.92
N LEU A 242 2.74 -29.65 10.13
CA LEU A 242 2.43 -29.40 8.72
C LEU A 242 2.92 -30.57 7.85
#